data_08f1537b890fd5c59fb67de4c0e6f807
#
_entry.id   08f1537b890fd5c59fb67de4c0e6f807
#
_cell.length_a   1.000
_cell.length_b   1.000
_cell.length_c   1.000
_cell.angle_alpha   90.00
_cell.angle_beta   90.00
_cell.angle_gamma   90.00
#
_symmetry.space_group_name_H-M   'P 1'
#
loop_
_entity.id
_entity.type
_entity.pdbx_description
1 polymer ?
#
loop_
_entity_poly.entity_id
_entity_poly.type
_entity_poly.pdbx_seq_one_letter_code
_entity_poly.pdbx_strand_id
1 'polypeptide(L)'
;MSKKILIANRGEIALRALRACKELDLKTVAIYSSGDKELKHLRLADETVCVGPASPLESYLNIPEILSAAELTSADAIYPGYGFLAEDADFAERCEASGFIFIGPSSEVIRQMGDKITAKDLAEKSDIPIVPGYKGDLPENDDAIKKIAADVGYPLMIKASAGGGGRGMRVVTEESELISSMQLTKQEAKNAFGNDTLYFEKFIQNPRHIEVQIVADGKGIFYQLPHSTNSYYKSFRQLNQILNNEITEGYRINRKFVSVLQLRKKAYVSNEVIEIDKRDEKLPF
;
A
#
# COMPACT_ATOMS: atom_id res chain seq x y z
N MET A 1 17.43 16.77 20.42
CA MET A 1 15.99 17.06 20.42
C MET A 1 15.25 15.83 19.96
N SER A 2 14.12 15.48 20.58
CA SER A 2 13.23 14.40 20.13
C SER A 2 12.69 14.76 18.76
N LYS A 3 12.66 13.80 17.81
CA LYS A 3 12.11 14.05 16.48
C LYS A 3 10.59 14.18 16.54
N LYS A 4 10.04 14.99 15.62
CA LYS A 4 8.62 15.28 15.55
C LYS A 4 8.02 14.68 14.26
N ILE A 5 6.95 13.91 14.43
CA ILE A 5 6.28 13.19 13.34
C ILE A 5 4.92 13.83 13.07
N LEU A 6 4.70 14.30 11.84
CA LEU A 6 3.36 14.65 11.39
C LEU A 6 2.64 13.39 10.90
N ILE A 7 1.45 13.14 11.42
CA ILE A 7 0.61 12.00 11.05
C ILE A 7 -0.41 12.47 10.03
N ALA A 8 -0.15 12.17 8.75
CA ALA A 8 -0.95 12.56 7.59
C ALA A 8 -2.12 11.59 7.36
N ASN A 9 -2.90 11.33 8.40
CA ASN A 9 -4.05 10.43 8.34
C ASN A 9 -5.04 10.74 9.49
N ARG A 10 -6.14 10.00 9.56
CA ARG A 10 -7.21 10.15 10.54
C ARG A 10 -7.62 8.82 11.17
N GLY A 11 -8.50 8.89 12.16
CA GLY A 11 -9.18 7.73 12.71
C GLY A 11 -8.25 6.74 13.40
N GLU A 12 -8.47 5.45 13.16
CA GLU A 12 -7.78 4.37 13.88
C GLU A 12 -6.29 4.28 13.52
N ILE A 13 -5.91 4.54 12.27
CA ILE A 13 -4.51 4.50 11.85
C ILE A 13 -3.70 5.66 12.45
N ALA A 14 -4.32 6.85 12.55
CA ALA A 14 -3.70 7.97 13.24
C ALA A 14 -3.53 7.68 14.74
N LEU A 15 -4.54 7.11 15.40
CA LEU A 15 -4.46 6.67 16.78
C LEU A 15 -3.31 5.67 17.00
N ARG A 16 -3.16 4.73 16.08
CA ARG A 16 -2.11 3.72 16.14
C ARG A 16 -0.72 4.35 16.01
N ALA A 17 -0.54 5.27 15.05
CA ALA A 17 0.72 6.00 14.87
C ALA A 17 1.06 6.83 16.12
N LEU A 18 0.10 7.56 16.69
CA LEU A 18 0.27 8.32 17.92
C LEU A 18 0.76 7.46 19.09
N ARG A 19 0.17 6.28 19.27
CA ARG A 19 0.60 5.33 20.31
C ARG A 19 2.04 4.85 20.09
N ALA A 20 2.39 4.48 18.84
CA ALA A 20 3.75 4.07 18.52
C ALA A 20 4.76 5.18 18.74
N CYS A 21 4.46 6.42 18.34
CA CYS A 21 5.31 7.57 18.58
C CYS A 21 5.51 7.81 20.08
N LYS A 22 4.46 7.68 20.88
CA LYS A 22 4.54 7.82 22.34
C LYS A 22 5.41 6.75 22.98
N GLU A 23 5.32 5.49 22.54
CA GLU A 23 6.19 4.40 23.00
C GLU A 23 7.67 4.65 22.65
N LEU A 24 7.94 5.38 21.57
CA LEU A 24 9.28 5.74 21.09
C LEU A 24 9.78 7.11 21.60
N ASP A 25 9.03 7.77 22.47
CA ASP A 25 9.33 9.12 22.97
C ASP A 25 9.51 10.15 21.83
N LEU A 26 8.69 10.04 20.77
CA LEU A 26 8.66 10.96 19.65
C LEU A 26 7.54 11.96 19.82
N LYS A 27 7.80 13.21 19.42
CA LYS A 27 6.77 14.24 19.36
C LYS A 27 5.85 14.04 18.16
N THR A 28 4.60 14.46 18.29
CA THR A 28 3.57 14.18 17.30
C THR A 28 2.76 15.41 16.93
N VAL A 29 2.45 15.51 15.63
CA VAL A 29 1.46 16.43 15.08
C VAL A 29 0.37 15.59 14.43
N ALA A 30 -0.88 15.73 14.83
CA ALA A 30 -2.01 15.11 14.15
C ALA A 30 -2.76 16.15 13.32
N ILE A 31 -2.94 15.86 12.02
CA ILE A 31 -3.79 16.69 11.17
C ILE A 31 -5.26 16.27 11.29
N TYR A 32 -6.16 17.21 11.04
CA TYR A 32 -7.59 16.95 11.00
C TYR A 32 -8.32 17.88 10.04
N SER A 33 -9.43 17.41 9.46
CA SER A 33 -10.39 18.27 8.77
C SER A 33 -11.34 18.93 9.76
N SER A 34 -11.99 20.04 9.39
CA SER A 34 -12.95 20.71 10.27
C SER A 34 -14.09 19.79 10.75
N GLY A 35 -14.45 18.78 9.95
CA GLY A 35 -15.44 17.77 10.32
C GLY A 35 -14.96 16.75 11.35
N ASP A 36 -13.64 16.61 11.51
CA ASP A 36 -13.01 15.62 12.39
C ASP A 36 -12.47 16.21 13.70
N LYS A 37 -12.75 17.47 13.98
CA LYS A 37 -12.23 18.23 15.13
C LYS A 37 -12.46 17.55 16.49
N GLU A 38 -13.52 16.77 16.62
CA GLU A 38 -13.88 16.10 17.88
C GLU A 38 -13.35 14.65 17.99
N LEU A 39 -12.56 14.19 17.03
CA LEU A 39 -12.04 12.82 17.06
C LEU A 39 -11.08 12.61 18.23
N LYS A 40 -11.32 11.53 18.98
CA LYS A 40 -10.65 11.26 20.26
C LYS A 40 -9.14 11.12 20.15
N HIS A 41 -8.62 10.65 19.02
CA HIS A 41 -7.18 10.46 18.82
C HIS A 41 -6.39 11.78 18.85
N LEU A 42 -7.02 12.91 18.47
CA LEU A 42 -6.38 14.22 18.50
C LEU A 42 -5.87 14.62 19.90
N ARG A 43 -6.56 14.13 20.94
CA ARG A 43 -6.18 14.41 22.35
C ARG A 43 -4.88 13.72 22.77
N LEU A 44 -4.35 12.78 21.98
CA LEU A 44 -3.11 12.07 22.25
C LEU A 44 -1.91 12.69 21.54
N ALA A 45 -2.14 13.56 20.58
CA ALA A 45 -1.08 14.28 19.87
C ALA A 45 -0.52 15.42 20.74
N ASP A 46 0.76 15.74 20.57
CA ASP A 46 1.37 16.92 21.22
C ASP A 46 0.85 18.21 20.57
N GLU A 47 0.63 18.20 19.25
CA GLU A 47 0.10 19.31 18.47
C GLU A 47 -0.96 18.82 17.50
N THR A 48 -1.90 19.71 17.13
CA THR A 48 -2.93 19.40 16.13
C THR A 48 -3.08 20.55 15.14
N VAL A 49 -3.27 20.25 13.86
CA VAL A 49 -3.43 21.24 12.80
C VAL A 49 -4.66 20.92 11.95
N CYS A 50 -5.53 21.90 11.78
CA CYS A 50 -6.64 21.80 10.83
C CYS A 50 -6.11 22.05 9.41
N VAL A 51 -6.27 21.06 8.53
CA VAL A 51 -5.77 21.11 7.14
C VAL A 51 -6.87 21.36 6.11
N GLY A 52 -8.05 21.79 6.54
CA GLY A 52 -9.11 22.17 5.61
C GLY A 52 -10.52 21.74 6.04
N PRO A 53 -11.49 21.87 5.14
CA PRO A 53 -12.89 21.52 5.38
C PRO A 53 -13.08 20.00 5.48
N ALA A 54 -14.34 19.58 5.72
CA ALA A 54 -14.67 18.15 5.89
C ALA A 54 -14.43 17.29 4.64
N SER A 55 -14.38 17.90 3.45
CA SER A 55 -14.08 17.23 2.19
C SER A 55 -12.65 16.68 2.20
N PRO A 56 -12.41 15.36 1.99
CA PRO A 56 -11.07 14.82 1.93
C PRO A 56 -10.19 15.41 0.82
N LEU A 57 -10.78 15.80 -0.32
CA LEU A 57 -10.06 16.43 -1.43
C LEU A 57 -9.46 17.79 -1.05
N GLU A 58 -10.11 18.48 -0.13
CA GLU A 58 -9.71 19.82 0.32
C GLU A 58 -8.96 19.78 1.66
N SER A 59 -8.69 18.58 2.22
CA SER A 59 -8.00 18.39 3.50
C SER A 59 -6.96 17.27 3.43
N TYR A 60 -7.32 16.01 3.68
CA TYR A 60 -6.39 14.86 3.76
C TYR A 60 -5.72 14.48 2.43
N LEU A 61 -6.26 14.91 1.29
CA LEU A 61 -5.69 14.75 -0.05
C LEU A 61 -5.08 16.05 -0.59
N ASN A 62 -5.08 17.13 0.19
CA ASN A 62 -4.50 18.40 -0.19
C ASN A 62 -3.02 18.44 0.23
N ILE A 63 -2.14 18.06 -0.69
CA ILE A 63 -0.70 17.98 -0.46
C ILE A 63 -0.12 19.31 0.06
N PRO A 64 -0.39 20.48 -0.57
CA PRO A 64 0.10 21.77 -0.09
C PRO A 64 -0.24 22.05 1.37
N GLU A 65 -1.46 21.78 1.81
CA GLU A 65 -1.90 22.04 3.19
C GLU A 65 -1.19 21.11 4.19
N ILE A 66 -0.96 19.85 3.81
CA ILE A 66 -0.24 18.90 4.66
C ILE A 66 1.22 19.30 4.81
N LEU A 67 1.89 19.69 3.72
CA LEU A 67 3.28 20.16 3.75
C LEU A 67 3.41 21.46 4.55
N SER A 68 2.48 22.42 4.37
CA SER A 68 2.43 23.64 5.17
C SER A 68 2.25 23.34 6.66
N ALA A 69 1.39 22.38 7.01
CA ALA A 69 1.23 21.94 8.41
C ALA A 69 2.52 21.34 8.97
N ALA A 70 3.26 20.56 8.16
CA ALA A 70 4.54 19.99 8.56
C ALA A 70 5.61 21.08 8.79
N GLU A 71 5.67 22.07 7.93
CA GLU A 71 6.59 23.20 8.04
C GLU A 71 6.28 24.08 9.24
N LEU A 72 5.02 24.49 9.42
CA LEU A 72 4.55 25.32 10.53
C LEU A 72 4.83 24.69 11.90
N THR A 73 4.74 23.39 11.99
CA THR A 73 4.98 22.63 13.21
C THR A 73 6.42 22.18 13.37
N SER A 74 7.30 22.48 12.41
CA SER A 74 8.69 22.00 12.39
C SER A 74 8.77 20.48 12.54
N ALA A 75 7.96 19.74 11.80
CA ALA A 75 8.03 18.28 11.77
C ALA A 75 9.31 17.82 11.07
N ASP A 76 9.91 16.73 11.54
CA ASP A 76 11.07 16.10 10.89
C ASP A 76 10.65 15.07 9.84
N ALA A 77 9.48 14.46 10.04
CA ALA A 77 9.01 13.36 9.20
C ALA A 77 7.49 13.37 9.08
N ILE A 78 7.01 12.76 7.99
CA ILE A 78 5.59 12.62 7.68
C ILE A 78 5.24 11.14 7.58
N TYR A 79 4.25 10.72 8.37
CA TYR A 79 3.69 9.38 8.36
C TYR A 79 2.32 9.35 7.68
N PRO A 80 2.20 8.76 6.48
CA PRO A 80 0.96 8.75 5.72
C PRO A 80 -0.01 7.64 6.17
N GLY A 81 0.48 6.60 6.84
CA GLY A 81 -0.31 5.42 7.21
C GLY A 81 -0.69 4.56 6.01
N TYR A 82 -1.96 4.29 5.82
CA TYR A 82 -2.54 3.64 4.64
C TYR A 82 -3.74 4.44 4.11
N GLY A 83 -4.08 4.25 2.83
CA GLY A 83 -5.11 5.06 2.16
C GLY A 83 -4.64 6.50 1.94
N PHE A 84 -5.56 7.41 1.64
CA PHE A 84 -5.28 8.79 1.28
C PHE A 84 -4.04 8.92 0.39
N LEU A 85 -2.98 9.58 0.86
CA LEU A 85 -1.74 9.84 0.13
C LEU A 85 -0.64 8.80 0.38
N ALA A 86 -0.93 7.69 1.08
CA ALA A 86 0.09 6.68 1.40
C ALA A 86 0.69 5.98 0.17
N GLU A 87 -0.07 5.92 -0.93
CA GLU A 87 0.35 5.32 -2.20
C GLU A 87 0.50 6.40 -3.30
N ASP A 88 0.60 7.67 -2.91
CA ASP A 88 0.79 8.79 -3.83
C ASP A 88 2.28 9.12 -3.97
N ALA A 89 2.82 8.85 -5.16
CA ALA A 89 4.24 9.06 -5.44
C ALA A 89 4.63 10.55 -5.50
N ASP A 90 3.71 11.43 -5.94
CA ASP A 90 3.95 12.87 -5.98
C ASP A 90 4.04 13.44 -4.55
N PHE A 91 3.19 12.97 -3.66
CA PHE A 91 3.27 13.33 -2.25
C PHE A 91 4.60 12.91 -1.61
N ALA A 92 5.01 11.66 -1.82
CA ALA A 92 6.29 11.17 -1.30
C ALA A 92 7.47 12.00 -1.81
N GLU A 93 7.51 12.28 -3.13
CA GLU A 93 8.54 13.09 -3.77
C GLU A 93 8.57 14.52 -3.22
N ARG A 94 7.41 15.15 -3.05
CA ARG A 94 7.32 16.51 -2.49
C ARG A 94 7.72 16.56 -1.03
N CYS A 95 7.39 15.55 -0.22
CA CYS A 95 7.87 15.45 1.15
C CYS A 95 9.41 15.47 1.19
N GLU A 96 10.05 14.62 0.38
CA GLU A 96 11.50 14.51 0.32
C GLU A 96 12.15 15.79 -0.22
N ALA A 97 11.58 16.37 -1.28
CA ALA A 97 12.05 17.65 -1.87
C ALA A 97 11.93 18.84 -0.91
N SER A 98 10.95 18.80 0.00
CA SER A 98 10.76 19.81 1.05
C SER A 98 11.62 19.53 2.31
N GLY A 99 12.48 18.50 2.29
CA GLY A 99 13.37 18.15 3.39
C GLY A 99 12.76 17.30 4.50
N PHE A 100 11.52 16.84 4.33
CA PHE A 100 10.89 15.93 5.28
C PHE A 100 11.25 14.47 4.99
N ILE A 101 11.35 13.66 6.03
CA ILE A 101 11.48 12.22 5.88
C ILE A 101 10.07 11.66 5.63
N PHE A 102 9.85 11.10 4.43
CA PHE A 102 8.63 10.34 4.16
C PHE A 102 8.75 8.94 4.80
N ILE A 103 7.85 8.62 5.74
CA ILE A 103 7.85 7.30 6.40
C ILE A 103 7.07 6.32 5.53
N GLY A 104 7.74 5.79 4.52
CA GLY A 104 7.19 4.91 3.50
C GLY A 104 8.25 4.51 2.49
N PRO A 105 7.84 3.84 1.39
CA PRO A 105 8.72 3.56 0.25
C PRO A 105 9.10 4.86 -0.47
N SER A 106 10.18 4.81 -1.26
CA SER A 106 10.52 5.95 -2.13
C SER A 106 9.43 6.20 -3.17
N SER A 107 9.34 7.42 -3.67
CA SER A 107 8.39 7.80 -4.72
C SER A 107 8.49 6.92 -5.96
N GLU A 108 9.71 6.50 -6.33
CA GLU A 108 9.95 5.59 -7.45
C GLU A 108 9.34 4.21 -7.22
N VAL A 109 9.53 3.64 -6.03
CA VAL A 109 8.94 2.34 -5.66
C VAL A 109 7.41 2.43 -5.64
N ILE A 110 6.85 3.53 -5.14
CA ILE A 110 5.40 3.75 -5.15
C ILE A 110 4.87 3.77 -6.59
N ARG A 111 5.54 4.49 -7.52
CA ARG A 111 5.15 4.51 -8.95
C ARG A 111 5.21 3.12 -9.58
N GLN A 112 6.32 2.41 -9.40
CA GLN A 112 6.52 1.08 -9.97
C GLN A 112 5.49 0.06 -9.45
N MET A 113 5.18 0.09 -8.16
CA MET A 113 4.24 -0.84 -7.54
C MET A 113 2.77 -0.42 -7.69
N GLY A 114 2.52 0.85 -7.94
CA GLY A 114 1.18 1.40 -8.23
C GLY A 114 0.70 1.04 -9.63
N ASP A 115 1.59 0.90 -10.59
CA ASP A 115 1.27 0.42 -11.93
C ASP A 115 1.20 -1.11 -11.97
N LYS A 116 0.03 -1.65 -12.31
CA LYS A 116 -0.23 -3.09 -12.26
C LYS A 116 0.60 -3.92 -13.24
N ILE A 117 0.93 -3.36 -14.39
CA ILE A 117 1.73 -4.03 -15.42
C ILE A 117 3.17 -4.07 -14.96
N THR A 118 3.72 -2.93 -14.58
CA THR A 118 5.08 -2.81 -14.07
C THR A 118 5.30 -3.68 -12.82
N ALA A 119 4.32 -3.70 -11.89
CA ALA A 119 4.39 -4.53 -10.70
C ALA A 119 4.41 -6.04 -11.01
N LYS A 120 3.63 -6.48 -12.02
CA LYS A 120 3.65 -7.87 -12.49
C LYS A 120 4.98 -8.23 -13.15
N ASP A 121 5.50 -7.37 -14.01
CA ASP A 121 6.79 -7.58 -14.68
C ASP A 121 7.94 -7.66 -13.67
N LEU A 122 7.93 -6.81 -12.65
CA LEU A 122 8.89 -6.88 -11.55
C LEU A 122 8.78 -8.18 -10.75
N ALA A 123 7.55 -8.62 -10.46
CA ALA A 123 7.32 -9.88 -9.77
C ALA A 123 7.87 -11.07 -10.56
N GLU A 124 7.60 -11.13 -11.87
CA GLU A 124 8.13 -12.19 -12.74
C GLU A 124 9.64 -12.17 -12.84
N LYS A 125 10.24 -10.99 -13.06
CA LYS A 125 11.72 -10.85 -13.07
C LYS A 125 12.38 -11.26 -11.75
N SER A 126 11.61 -11.30 -10.68
CA SER A 126 12.03 -11.71 -9.34
C SER A 126 11.61 -13.15 -9.00
N ASP A 127 11.22 -13.95 -9.99
CA ASP A 127 10.72 -15.33 -9.82
C ASP A 127 9.56 -15.46 -8.81
N ILE A 128 8.77 -14.39 -8.67
CA ILE A 128 7.58 -14.39 -7.81
C ILE A 128 6.37 -14.85 -8.62
N PRO A 129 5.66 -15.89 -8.18
CA PRO A 129 4.45 -16.34 -8.86
C PRO A 129 3.42 -15.21 -8.96
N ILE A 130 2.87 -15.04 -10.15
CA ILE A 130 1.78 -14.09 -10.42
C ILE A 130 0.51 -14.83 -10.85
N VAL A 131 -0.63 -14.15 -10.75
CA VAL A 131 -1.87 -14.69 -11.32
C VAL A 131 -1.72 -14.78 -12.84
N PRO A 132 -1.90 -15.97 -13.44
CA PRO A 132 -1.82 -16.13 -14.89
C PRO A 132 -2.83 -15.23 -15.59
N GLY A 133 -2.43 -14.66 -16.72
CA GLY A 133 -3.30 -13.78 -17.49
C GLY A 133 -2.69 -13.46 -18.84
N TYR A 134 -3.45 -12.77 -19.67
CA TYR A 134 -2.96 -12.32 -20.96
C TYR A 134 -2.15 -11.03 -20.81
N LYS A 135 -0.97 -11.03 -21.43
CA LYS A 135 -0.08 -9.86 -21.48
C LYS A 135 -0.23 -9.18 -22.84
N GLY A 136 -0.64 -7.95 -22.83
CA GLY A 136 -0.79 -7.13 -24.04
C GLY A 136 -2.22 -6.59 -24.19
N ASP A 137 -2.38 -5.80 -25.23
CA ASP A 137 -3.67 -5.25 -25.60
C ASP A 137 -4.57 -6.33 -26.19
N LEU A 138 -5.82 -6.36 -25.76
CA LEU A 138 -6.79 -7.27 -26.33
C LEU A 138 -7.11 -6.85 -27.78
N PRO A 139 -7.12 -7.78 -28.75
CA PRO A 139 -7.45 -7.49 -30.10
C PRO A 139 -8.93 -7.05 -30.24
N GLU A 140 -9.27 -6.47 -31.38
CA GLU A 140 -10.68 -6.11 -31.70
C GLU A 140 -11.51 -7.28 -32.19
N ASN A 141 -10.87 -8.34 -32.69
CA ASN A 141 -11.52 -9.49 -33.26
C ASN A 141 -12.02 -10.47 -32.20
N ASP A 142 -13.32 -10.77 -32.18
CA ASP A 142 -13.96 -11.63 -31.19
C ASP A 142 -13.37 -13.05 -31.16
N ASP A 143 -13.00 -13.65 -32.29
CA ASP A 143 -12.44 -15.01 -32.33
C ASP A 143 -11.03 -15.03 -31.72
N ALA A 144 -10.22 -13.98 -31.94
CA ALA A 144 -8.92 -13.83 -31.31
C ALA A 144 -9.06 -13.61 -29.80
N ILE A 145 -10.04 -12.83 -29.38
CA ILE A 145 -10.37 -12.62 -27.96
C ILE A 145 -10.77 -13.95 -27.30
N LYS A 146 -11.66 -14.74 -27.93
CA LYS A 146 -12.08 -16.05 -27.40
C LYS A 146 -10.90 -17.01 -27.25
N LYS A 147 -10.00 -17.02 -28.25
CA LYS A 147 -8.78 -17.84 -28.16
C LYS A 147 -7.90 -17.45 -26.97
N ILE A 148 -7.66 -16.16 -26.79
CA ILE A 148 -6.91 -15.65 -25.64
C ILE A 148 -7.60 -16.05 -24.32
N ALA A 149 -8.92 -15.90 -24.24
CA ALA A 149 -9.68 -16.27 -23.05
C ALA A 149 -9.62 -17.79 -22.77
N ALA A 150 -9.64 -18.61 -23.81
CA ALA A 150 -9.47 -20.07 -23.70
C ALA A 150 -8.07 -20.43 -23.19
N ASP A 151 -7.03 -19.74 -23.65
CA ASP A 151 -5.64 -19.95 -23.19
C ASP A 151 -5.48 -19.55 -21.71
N VAL A 152 -6.12 -18.47 -21.23
CA VAL A 152 -6.18 -18.09 -19.81
C VAL A 152 -7.01 -19.10 -19.00
N GLY A 153 -8.05 -19.64 -19.61
CA GLY A 153 -8.95 -20.67 -19.08
C GLY A 153 -10.05 -20.10 -18.17
N TYR A 154 -11.24 -20.67 -18.29
CA TYR A 154 -12.41 -20.32 -17.49
C TYR A 154 -12.38 -21.02 -16.12
N PRO A 155 -12.99 -20.42 -15.07
CA PRO A 155 -13.45 -19.05 -15.06
C PRO A 155 -12.30 -18.05 -15.12
N LEU A 156 -12.52 -16.92 -15.80
CA LEU A 156 -11.56 -15.82 -15.90
C LEU A 156 -12.16 -14.52 -15.34
N MET A 157 -11.30 -13.56 -15.10
CA MET A 157 -11.70 -12.22 -14.67
C MET A 157 -11.27 -11.19 -15.72
N ILE A 158 -12.23 -10.43 -16.21
CA ILE A 158 -12.01 -9.23 -17.00
C ILE A 158 -11.71 -8.10 -16.05
N LYS A 159 -10.68 -7.31 -16.31
CA LYS A 159 -10.29 -6.15 -15.49
C LYS A 159 -10.00 -4.94 -16.35
N ALA A 160 -10.44 -3.77 -15.91
CA ALA A 160 -10.01 -2.50 -16.48
C ALA A 160 -8.59 -2.17 -16.00
N SER A 161 -7.71 -1.71 -16.92
CA SER A 161 -6.33 -1.33 -16.59
C SER A 161 -6.26 -0.18 -15.59
N ALA A 162 -7.14 0.82 -15.76
CA ALA A 162 -7.30 1.95 -14.84
C ALA A 162 -8.21 1.66 -13.64
N GLY A 163 -8.75 0.44 -13.50
CA GLY A 163 -9.71 0.06 -12.47
C GLY A 163 -9.07 -0.06 -11.08
N GLY A 164 -9.84 0.32 -10.07
CA GLY A 164 -9.46 0.20 -8.65
C GLY A 164 -10.70 0.06 -7.76
N GLY A 165 -10.48 -0.35 -6.50
CA GLY A 165 -11.56 -0.44 -5.52
C GLY A 165 -12.71 -1.41 -5.85
N GLY A 166 -12.47 -2.41 -6.72
CA GLY A 166 -13.48 -3.39 -7.11
C GLY A 166 -14.37 -2.98 -8.30
N ARG A 167 -14.15 -1.80 -8.89
CA ARG A 167 -14.84 -1.34 -10.08
C ARG A 167 -14.12 -1.74 -11.37
N GLY A 168 -14.86 -1.93 -12.46
CA GLY A 168 -14.29 -2.35 -13.75
C GLY A 168 -13.74 -3.78 -13.73
N MET A 169 -14.40 -4.67 -13.00
CA MET A 169 -14.03 -6.09 -12.92
C MET A 169 -15.28 -6.97 -13.06
N ARG A 170 -15.16 -8.05 -13.85
CA ARG A 170 -16.25 -9.01 -14.08
C ARG A 170 -15.70 -10.42 -14.21
N VAL A 171 -16.31 -11.37 -13.52
CA VAL A 171 -16.01 -12.79 -13.67
C VAL A 171 -16.81 -13.35 -14.83
N VAL A 172 -16.15 -14.12 -15.68
CA VAL A 172 -16.76 -14.84 -16.80
C VAL A 172 -16.52 -16.33 -16.57
N THR A 173 -17.60 -17.09 -16.54
CA THR A 173 -17.56 -18.52 -16.22
C THR A 173 -17.49 -19.40 -17.44
N GLU A 174 -17.99 -18.93 -18.58
CA GLU A 174 -18.02 -19.63 -19.85
C GLU A 174 -17.86 -18.68 -21.04
N GLU A 175 -17.47 -19.23 -22.20
CA GLU A 175 -17.18 -18.45 -23.42
C GLU A 175 -18.38 -17.65 -23.91
N SER A 176 -19.59 -18.19 -23.77
CA SER A 176 -20.83 -17.56 -24.22
C SER A 176 -21.07 -16.17 -23.63
N GLU A 177 -20.57 -15.92 -22.39
CA GLU A 177 -20.73 -14.68 -21.68
C GLU A 177 -19.62 -13.66 -21.96
N LEU A 178 -18.52 -14.08 -22.63
CA LEU A 178 -17.27 -13.30 -22.71
C LEU A 178 -17.47 -11.93 -23.35
N ILE A 179 -17.97 -11.90 -24.57
CA ILE A 179 -18.05 -10.67 -25.37
C ILE A 179 -19.01 -9.66 -24.74
N SER A 180 -20.18 -10.11 -24.29
CA SER A 180 -21.15 -9.25 -23.61
C SER A 180 -20.59 -8.68 -22.30
N SER A 181 -19.89 -9.49 -21.53
CA SER A 181 -19.22 -9.08 -20.28
C SER A 181 -18.11 -8.08 -20.55
N MET A 182 -17.35 -8.24 -21.63
CA MET A 182 -16.32 -7.27 -22.03
C MET A 182 -16.92 -5.92 -22.39
N GLN A 183 -17.98 -5.90 -23.21
CA GLN A 183 -18.64 -4.66 -23.61
C GLN A 183 -19.15 -3.87 -22.40
N LEU A 184 -19.81 -4.56 -21.47
CA LEU A 184 -20.29 -3.95 -20.23
C LEU A 184 -19.13 -3.41 -19.39
N THR A 185 -18.05 -4.17 -19.23
CA THR A 185 -16.90 -3.75 -18.44
C THR A 185 -16.16 -2.58 -19.10
N LYS A 186 -16.03 -2.55 -20.43
CA LYS A 186 -15.50 -1.41 -21.18
C LYS A 186 -16.29 -0.14 -20.89
N GLN A 187 -17.61 -0.22 -20.96
CA GLN A 187 -18.47 0.93 -20.74
C GLN A 187 -18.39 1.45 -19.28
N GLU A 188 -18.38 0.53 -18.33
CA GLU A 188 -18.19 0.87 -16.92
C GLU A 188 -16.83 1.55 -16.67
N ALA A 189 -15.76 1.01 -17.25
CA ALA A 189 -14.42 1.54 -17.12
C ALA A 189 -14.27 2.93 -17.75
N LYS A 190 -14.83 3.12 -18.96
CA LYS A 190 -14.84 4.40 -19.64
C LYS A 190 -15.56 5.47 -18.85
N ASN A 191 -16.71 5.14 -18.29
CA ASN A 191 -17.51 6.08 -17.50
C ASN A 191 -16.85 6.41 -16.16
N ALA A 192 -16.21 5.44 -15.51
CA ALA A 192 -15.64 5.61 -14.18
C ALA A 192 -14.22 6.18 -14.17
N PHE A 193 -13.42 5.86 -15.20
CA PHE A 193 -11.97 6.12 -15.21
C PHE A 193 -11.49 6.85 -16.48
N GLY A 194 -12.37 7.08 -17.45
CA GLY A 194 -12.00 7.68 -18.74
C GLY A 194 -11.17 6.75 -19.66
N ASN A 195 -10.91 5.53 -19.25
CA ASN A 195 -10.09 4.53 -19.96
C ASN A 195 -10.84 3.20 -20.01
N ASP A 196 -10.98 2.63 -21.20
CA ASP A 196 -11.72 1.40 -21.48
C ASP A 196 -10.80 0.21 -21.81
N THR A 197 -9.49 0.34 -21.61
CA THR A 197 -8.54 -0.76 -21.79
C THR A 197 -8.79 -1.87 -20.79
N LEU A 198 -8.96 -3.09 -21.30
CA LEU A 198 -9.22 -4.29 -20.51
C LEU A 198 -8.07 -5.29 -20.64
N TYR A 199 -7.95 -6.16 -19.64
CA TYR A 199 -7.08 -7.33 -19.67
C TYR A 199 -7.75 -8.51 -18.97
N PHE A 200 -7.24 -9.72 -19.22
CA PHE A 200 -7.74 -10.96 -18.64
C PHE A 200 -6.79 -11.54 -17.63
N GLU A 201 -7.36 -12.05 -16.55
CA GLU A 201 -6.65 -12.85 -15.55
C GLU A 201 -7.43 -14.11 -15.21
N LYS A 202 -6.74 -15.17 -14.84
CA LYS A 202 -7.37 -16.36 -14.27
C LYS A 202 -8.14 -15.98 -13.01
N PHE A 203 -9.39 -16.38 -12.91
CA PHE A 203 -10.16 -16.23 -11.70
C PHE A 203 -9.78 -17.31 -10.69
N ILE A 204 -9.21 -16.91 -9.56
CA ILE A 204 -8.85 -17.84 -8.49
C ILE A 204 -10.07 -18.00 -7.58
N GLN A 205 -10.58 -19.23 -7.51
CA GLN A 205 -11.70 -19.56 -6.65
C GLN A 205 -11.23 -19.69 -5.20
N ASN A 206 -12.05 -19.20 -4.26
CA ASN A 206 -11.77 -19.25 -2.82
C ASN A 206 -10.37 -18.71 -2.43
N PRO A 207 -9.99 -17.50 -2.87
CA PRO A 207 -8.67 -16.96 -2.59
C PRO A 207 -8.53 -16.67 -1.09
N ARG A 208 -7.33 -16.86 -0.56
CA ARG A 208 -6.94 -16.34 0.75
C ARG A 208 -6.18 -15.05 0.59
N HIS A 209 -6.48 -14.05 1.41
CA HIS A 209 -5.67 -12.85 1.50
C HIS A 209 -4.48 -13.16 2.42
N ILE A 210 -3.27 -13.14 1.86
CA ILE A 210 -2.04 -13.28 2.62
C ILE A 210 -1.24 -12.00 2.44
N GLU A 211 -0.86 -11.39 3.55
CA GLU A 211 -0.08 -10.17 3.59
C GLU A 211 1.19 -10.39 4.41
N VAL A 212 2.32 -9.94 3.88
CA VAL A 212 3.61 -9.97 4.56
C VAL A 212 4.04 -8.53 4.80
N GLN A 213 4.23 -8.16 6.07
CA GLN A 213 4.74 -6.83 6.42
C GLN A 213 6.26 -6.81 6.27
N ILE A 214 6.73 -5.87 5.48
CA ILE A 214 8.17 -5.62 5.27
C ILE A 214 8.51 -4.27 5.87
N VAL A 215 9.64 -4.20 6.57
CA VAL A 215 10.25 -2.97 7.07
C VAL A 215 11.65 -2.88 6.52
N ALA A 216 12.04 -1.71 6.01
CA ALA A 216 13.36 -1.48 5.44
C ALA A 216 14.02 -0.24 6.05
N ASP A 217 15.33 -0.27 6.20
CA ASP A 217 16.12 0.84 6.74
C ASP A 217 16.57 1.87 5.69
N GLY A 218 16.21 1.63 4.42
CA GLY A 218 16.66 2.43 3.27
C GLY A 218 18.13 2.24 2.90
N LYS A 219 18.85 1.29 3.53
CA LYS A 219 20.27 0.99 3.29
C LYS A 219 20.53 -0.44 2.82
N GLY A 220 19.48 -1.16 2.46
CA GLY A 220 19.54 -2.53 1.96
C GLY A 220 19.25 -3.61 3.00
N ILE A 221 18.92 -3.26 4.24
CA ILE A 221 18.45 -4.22 5.23
C ILE A 221 16.92 -4.25 5.20
N PHE A 222 16.38 -5.44 5.08
CA PHE A 222 14.93 -5.70 5.04
C PHE A 222 14.56 -6.64 6.17
N TYR A 223 13.51 -6.29 6.89
CA TYR A 223 12.94 -7.12 7.94
C TYR A 223 11.56 -7.61 7.51
N GLN A 224 11.37 -8.92 7.48
CA GLN A 224 10.07 -9.53 7.32
C GLN A 224 9.48 -9.76 8.70
N LEU A 225 8.34 -9.12 8.99
CA LEU A 225 7.66 -9.36 10.26
C LEU A 225 6.80 -10.62 10.17
N PRO A 226 6.82 -11.48 11.20
CA PRO A 226 6.00 -12.68 11.19
C PRO A 226 4.52 -12.34 11.10
N HIS A 227 3.83 -13.08 10.22
CA HIS A 227 2.40 -12.94 10.03
C HIS A 227 1.67 -13.45 11.27
N SER A 228 0.88 -12.62 11.92
CA SER A 228 -0.11 -13.08 12.87
C SER A 228 -1.47 -12.50 12.53
N THR A 229 -2.45 -13.35 12.43
CA THR A 229 -3.84 -13.04 12.09
C THR A 229 -4.54 -12.01 13.00
N ASN A 230 -3.90 -11.61 14.09
CA ASN A 230 -4.42 -10.63 15.08
C ASN A 230 -3.46 -9.44 15.32
N SER A 231 -2.59 -9.07 14.39
CA SER A 231 -1.33 -8.54 14.82
C SER A 231 -0.82 -7.24 14.26
N TYR A 232 -1.66 -6.39 13.82
CA TYR A 232 -1.17 -5.02 13.69
C TYR A 232 -0.54 -4.50 15.01
N TYR A 233 -1.04 -4.90 16.16
CA TYR A 233 -0.49 -4.54 17.48
C TYR A 233 0.82 -5.26 17.82
N LYS A 234 0.96 -6.54 17.47
CA LYS A 234 2.19 -7.31 17.75
C LYS A 234 3.36 -6.87 16.87
N SER A 235 3.10 -6.50 15.62
CA SER A 235 4.16 -6.08 14.68
C SER A 235 4.93 -4.85 15.15
N PHE A 236 4.26 -3.85 15.72
CA PHE A 236 4.94 -2.67 16.25
C PHE A 236 5.72 -2.95 17.54
N ARG A 237 5.21 -3.82 18.39
CA ARG A 237 5.91 -4.25 19.61
C ARG A 237 7.15 -5.08 19.28
N GLN A 238 7.05 -5.95 18.29
CA GLN A 238 8.19 -6.71 17.77
C GLN A 238 9.22 -5.81 17.07
N LEU A 239 8.77 -4.84 16.27
CA LEU A 239 9.65 -3.83 15.68
C LEU A 239 10.41 -3.05 16.76
N ASN A 240 9.72 -2.64 17.83
CA ASN A 240 10.35 -2.00 18.98
C ASN A 240 11.37 -2.93 19.68
N GLN A 241 11.07 -4.22 19.79
CA GLN A 241 12.01 -5.18 20.35
C GLN A 241 13.23 -5.38 19.46
N ILE A 242 13.04 -5.49 18.15
CA ILE A 242 14.13 -5.59 17.16
C ILE A 242 14.99 -4.32 17.20
N LEU A 243 14.39 -3.15 17.14
CA LEU A 243 15.10 -1.87 17.22
C LEU A 243 15.82 -1.66 18.54
N ASN A 244 15.27 -2.13 19.65
CA ASN A 244 15.89 -2.03 20.97
C ASN A 244 16.98 -3.10 21.18
N ASN A 245 16.81 -4.32 20.67
CA ASN A 245 17.82 -5.38 20.78
C ASN A 245 19.06 -5.08 19.93
N GLU A 246 18.89 -4.53 18.73
CA GLU A 246 20.03 -4.12 17.89
C GLU A 246 20.79 -2.92 18.46
N ILE A 247 20.14 -2.09 19.27
CA ILE A 247 20.79 -1.00 20.01
C ILE A 247 21.68 -1.58 21.13
N THR A 248 21.30 -2.70 21.73
CA THR A 248 22.07 -3.35 22.82
C THR A 248 23.25 -4.17 22.34
N GLU A 249 23.25 -4.65 21.09
CA GLU A 249 24.34 -5.46 20.52
C GLU A 249 25.39 -4.67 19.71
N GLY A 250 25.46 -3.35 19.88
CA GLY A 250 26.53 -2.52 19.31
C GLY A 250 26.37 -2.09 17.85
N TYR A 251 25.31 -2.45 17.19
CA TYR A 251 24.93 -1.84 15.92
C TYR A 251 24.29 -0.48 16.21
N ARG A 252 25.07 0.58 16.13
CA ARG A 252 24.56 1.95 16.05
C ARG A 252 23.77 2.07 14.75
N ILE A 253 22.52 1.68 14.74
CA ILE A 253 21.56 2.23 13.81
C ILE A 253 21.50 3.71 14.14
N ASN A 254 22.24 4.51 13.37
CA ASN A 254 22.01 5.95 13.38
C ASN A 254 20.49 6.09 13.23
N ARG A 255 19.83 6.71 14.21
CA ARG A 255 18.38 6.90 14.32
C ARG A 255 17.75 7.49 13.04
N LYS A 256 17.87 6.76 11.94
CA LYS A 256 17.17 7.03 10.70
C LYS A 256 15.90 6.20 10.74
N PHE A 257 14.80 6.87 10.55
CA PHE A 257 13.48 6.27 10.54
C PHE A 257 13.45 5.05 9.64
N VAL A 258 12.85 3.99 10.14
CA VAL A 258 12.57 2.78 9.39
C VAL A 258 11.40 3.08 8.47
N SER A 259 11.61 3.01 7.18
CA SER A 259 10.53 3.10 6.20
C SER A 259 9.69 1.83 6.26
N VAL A 260 8.42 1.96 6.59
CA VAL A 260 7.48 0.83 6.60
C VAL A 260 6.90 0.69 5.19
N LEU A 261 7.37 -0.29 4.46
CA LEU A 261 6.85 -0.62 3.15
C LEU A 261 5.61 -1.50 3.30
N GLN A 262 4.43 -0.95 3.12
CA GLN A 262 3.22 -1.74 3.01
C GLN A 262 3.08 -2.26 1.58
N LEU A 263 3.75 -3.36 1.27
CA LEU A 263 3.49 -4.11 0.05
C LEU A 263 2.15 -4.82 0.21
N ARG A 264 1.07 -4.19 -0.21
CA ARG A 264 -0.22 -4.88 -0.42
C ARG A 264 -0.10 -5.77 -1.66
N LYS A 265 0.60 -6.88 -1.52
CA LYS A 265 0.49 -7.95 -2.51
C LYS A 265 -0.78 -8.73 -2.23
N LYS A 266 -1.77 -8.58 -3.09
CA LYS A 266 -2.78 -9.62 -3.28
C LYS A 266 -2.10 -10.78 -4.01
N ALA A 267 -1.30 -11.56 -3.31
CA ALA A 267 -0.82 -12.83 -3.81
C ALA A 267 -1.98 -13.83 -3.68
N TYR A 268 -2.60 -14.15 -4.78
CA TYR A 268 -3.56 -15.24 -4.86
C TYR A 268 -2.76 -16.54 -4.99
N VAL A 269 -2.67 -17.28 -3.91
CA VAL A 269 -2.02 -18.60 -3.92
C VAL A 269 -3.09 -19.65 -4.18
N SER A 270 -2.94 -20.45 -5.23
CA SER A 270 -3.67 -21.70 -5.40
C SER A 270 -3.35 -22.63 -4.21
N ASN A 271 -4.21 -23.63 -3.95
CA ASN A 271 -4.12 -24.54 -2.80
C ASN A 271 -2.83 -25.38 -2.70
N GLU A 272 -1.82 -25.12 -3.48
CA GLU A 272 -0.50 -25.72 -3.34
C GLU A 272 0.25 -25.01 -2.22
N VAL A 273 0.58 -25.78 -1.20
CA VAL A 273 1.41 -25.35 -0.08
C VAL A 273 2.79 -25.01 -0.62
N ILE A 274 3.13 -23.73 -0.67
CA ILE A 274 4.53 -23.34 -0.82
C ILE A 274 5.17 -23.64 0.54
N GLU A 275 5.96 -24.69 0.62
CA GLU A 275 6.88 -24.90 1.74
C GLU A 275 7.87 -23.74 1.73
N ILE A 276 7.67 -22.79 2.63
CA ILE A 276 8.67 -21.77 2.94
C ILE A 276 9.82 -22.51 3.61
N ASP A 277 10.96 -22.51 2.97
CA ASP A 277 12.18 -23.16 3.41
C ASP A 277 12.50 -22.80 4.87
N LYS A 278 12.52 -23.80 5.73
CA LYS A 278 12.74 -23.71 7.19
C LYS A 278 14.20 -23.36 7.56
N ARG A 279 15.00 -22.76 6.66
CA ARG A 279 16.43 -22.55 6.90
C ARG A 279 16.79 -21.40 7.83
N ASP A 280 15.83 -20.59 8.30
CA ASP A 280 16.09 -19.47 9.19
C ASP A 280 15.49 -19.62 10.61
N GLU A 281 15.53 -20.83 11.17
CA GLU A 281 15.19 -21.05 12.59
C GLU A 281 16.27 -20.55 13.59
N LYS A 282 17.19 -19.69 13.16
CA LYS A 282 18.26 -19.12 14.02
C LYS A 282 18.28 -17.59 14.04
N LEU A 283 17.13 -16.96 14.18
CA LEU A 283 17.10 -15.60 14.70
C LEU A 283 16.79 -15.68 16.20
N PRO A 284 17.65 -15.17 17.07
CA PRO A 284 17.34 -15.13 18.50
C PRO A 284 16.21 -14.15 18.72
N PHE A 285 15.16 -14.64 19.33
CA PHE A 285 14.02 -13.86 19.80
C PHE A 285 14.33 -13.17 21.14
#